data_9158347a56e0d848958b8beb8d7aba0f
#
_entry.id   9158347a56e0d848958b8beb8d7aba0f
#
_cell.length_a   1.000
_cell.length_b   1.000
_cell.length_c   1.000
_cell.angle_alpha   90.00
_cell.angle_beta   90.00
_cell.angle_gamma   90.00
#
_symmetry.space_group_name_H-M   'P 1'
#
loop_
_entity.id
_entity.type
_entity.pdbx_description
1 polymer ?
#
loop_
_entity_poly.entity_id
_entity_poly.type
_entity_poly.pdbx_seq_one_letter_code
_entity_poly.pdbx_strand_id
1 'polypeptide(L)'
;TETGAQPTTPPNTAPAPSTPPQSAPPANPSPDTTAGKPTGSEATEKSDAPAADSEAPASNPKPDVSTRAALRERKPTPVTPVDPTAEAERYIYGRGVRQDCDRGLRLLKPAAAQSNVKAMISLGALYSSGTCTPRDLPTAYRWFALALHKQPDNQPLQDDLQKLWSQMTQPERQLAIKLSQ
;
A
#
# COMPACT_ATOMS: atom_id res chain seq x y z
N THR A 1 -49.20 37.03 -48.75
CA THR A 1 -48.35 36.13 -49.54
C THR A 1 -46.91 36.56 -49.39
N GLU A 2 -46.24 36.02 -48.37
CA GLU A 2 -44.81 36.22 -48.17
C GLU A 2 -44.13 34.85 -48.02
N THR A 3 -43.37 34.52 -49.08
CA THR A 3 -42.67 33.26 -49.24
C THR A 3 -41.37 33.34 -48.46
N GLY A 4 -41.30 32.64 -47.31
CA GLY A 4 -40.09 32.51 -46.50
C GLY A 4 -39.13 31.50 -47.09
N ALA A 5 -37.97 31.98 -47.57
CA ALA A 5 -36.85 31.15 -48.01
C ALA A 5 -36.13 30.56 -46.79
N GLN A 6 -36.02 29.24 -46.72
CA GLN A 6 -35.15 28.54 -45.76
C GLN A 6 -33.66 28.65 -46.16
N PRO A 7 -32.77 28.91 -45.22
CA PRO A 7 -31.33 28.79 -45.48
C PRO A 7 -30.93 27.32 -45.46
N THR A 8 -30.34 26.83 -46.53
CA THR A 8 -29.73 25.51 -46.67
C THR A 8 -28.38 25.50 -45.94
N THR A 9 -28.26 24.71 -44.92
CA THR A 9 -26.99 24.41 -44.27
C THR A 9 -26.14 23.50 -45.13
N PRO A 10 -24.81 23.78 -45.31
CA PRO A 10 -23.91 22.89 -46.03
C PRO A 10 -23.61 21.63 -45.19
N PRO A 11 -23.30 20.49 -45.85
CA PRO A 11 -23.00 19.24 -45.15
C PRO A 11 -21.62 19.38 -44.45
N ASN A 12 -21.64 19.10 -43.13
CA ASN A 12 -20.46 19.05 -42.31
C ASN A 12 -19.65 17.79 -42.67
N THR A 13 -18.61 17.97 -43.52
CA THR A 13 -17.64 16.91 -43.83
C THR A 13 -16.73 16.74 -42.59
N ALA A 14 -17.00 15.71 -41.81
CA ALA A 14 -16.12 15.30 -40.68
C ALA A 14 -14.75 14.85 -41.26
N PRO A 15 -13.63 15.32 -40.72
CA PRO A 15 -12.33 14.76 -41.09
C PRO A 15 -12.20 13.34 -40.50
N ALA A 16 -11.66 12.44 -41.36
CA ALA A 16 -11.37 11.05 -40.98
C ALA A 16 -10.41 10.99 -39.78
N PRO A 17 -10.60 10.02 -38.87
CA PRO A 17 -9.67 9.83 -37.75
C PRO A 17 -8.30 9.39 -38.28
N SER A 18 -7.28 10.20 -38.03
CA SER A 18 -5.88 9.85 -38.29
C SER A 18 -5.48 8.72 -37.32
N THR A 19 -5.20 7.57 -37.87
CA THR A 19 -4.65 6.42 -37.17
C THR A 19 -3.28 6.78 -36.58
N PRO A 20 -3.05 6.67 -35.27
CA PRO A 20 -1.71 6.85 -34.73
C PRO A 20 -0.80 5.69 -35.15
N PRO A 21 0.50 5.91 -35.34
CA PRO A 21 1.44 4.86 -35.71
C PRO A 21 1.53 3.83 -34.59
N GLN A 22 1.32 2.57 -34.94
CA GLN A 22 1.58 1.43 -34.07
C GLN A 22 3.08 1.35 -33.77
N SER A 23 3.44 1.67 -32.53
CA SER A 23 4.77 1.38 -32.02
C SER A 23 4.90 -0.15 -31.87
N ALA A 24 5.86 -0.72 -32.60
CA ALA A 24 6.23 -2.13 -32.49
C ALA A 24 6.67 -2.48 -31.06
N PRO A 25 6.35 -3.68 -30.55
CA PRO A 25 6.82 -4.12 -29.24
C PRO A 25 8.35 -4.32 -29.26
N PRO A 26 9.06 -3.98 -28.17
CA PRO A 26 10.48 -4.26 -28.07
C PRO A 26 10.72 -5.78 -28.05
N ALA A 27 11.67 -6.21 -28.88
CA ALA A 27 12.14 -7.59 -28.96
C ALA A 27 12.72 -8.03 -27.60
N ASN A 28 12.23 -9.16 -27.13
CA ASN A 28 12.75 -9.88 -25.96
C ASN A 28 14.15 -10.43 -26.29
N PRO A 29 15.21 -10.16 -25.51
CA PRO A 29 16.45 -10.89 -25.66
C PRO A 29 16.30 -12.31 -25.10
N SER A 30 16.56 -13.30 -25.94
CA SER A 30 16.68 -14.70 -25.58
C SER A 30 17.80 -14.92 -24.55
N PRO A 31 17.62 -15.80 -23.56
CA PRO A 31 18.73 -16.20 -22.70
C PRO A 31 19.66 -17.16 -23.45
N ASP A 32 20.89 -16.77 -23.57
CA ASP A 32 22.00 -17.59 -24.05
C ASP A 32 22.30 -18.71 -23.05
N THR A 33 22.16 -19.95 -23.51
CA THR A 33 22.51 -21.16 -22.79
C THR A 33 24.02 -21.36 -22.95
N THR A 34 24.77 -21.21 -21.88
CA THR A 34 26.12 -21.77 -21.82
C THR A 34 26.24 -22.68 -20.62
N ALA A 35 26.26 -23.94 -20.94
CA ALA A 35 26.65 -25.02 -20.06
C ALA A 35 28.15 -24.91 -19.72
N GLY A 36 28.46 -25.03 -18.45
CA GLY A 36 29.80 -25.14 -17.94
C GLY A 36 29.84 -25.87 -16.62
N LYS A 37 29.99 -27.20 -16.69
CA LYS A 37 30.45 -28.05 -15.59
C LYS A 37 31.98 -28.05 -15.61
N PRO A 38 32.64 -27.98 -14.45
CA PRO A 38 33.56 -29.04 -14.03
C PRO A 38 33.41 -29.39 -12.55
N THR A 39 33.29 -30.63 -12.28
CA THR A 39 34.24 -31.67 -11.80
C THR A 39 35.25 -31.21 -10.72
N GLY A 40 35.10 -31.80 -9.51
CA GLY A 40 36.16 -32.53 -8.90
C GLY A 40 36.77 -32.01 -7.59
N SER A 41 36.86 -32.96 -6.68
CA SER A 41 37.78 -33.17 -5.54
C SER A 41 37.32 -32.60 -4.20
N GLU A 42 36.76 -33.40 -3.34
CA GLU A 42 37.38 -34.38 -2.40
C GLU A 42 38.62 -33.84 -1.64
N ALA A 43 38.46 -33.66 -0.35
CA ALA A 43 39.40 -34.04 0.71
C ALA A 43 38.80 -33.73 2.09
N THR A 44 38.36 -34.75 2.75
CA THR A 44 38.58 -35.22 4.11
C THR A 44 39.65 -34.41 4.88
N GLU A 45 39.35 -33.90 6.08
CA GLU A 45 40.19 -34.19 7.24
C GLU A 45 39.44 -33.95 8.56
N LYS A 46 39.62 -34.96 9.37
CA LYS A 46 39.14 -35.25 10.70
C LYS A 46 40.20 -34.75 11.67
N SER A 47 39.85 -34.07 12.73
CA SER A 47 40.62 -34.07 13.97
C SER A 47 39.77 -33.52 15.11
N ASP A 48 39.34 -34.41 15.96
CA ASP A 48 39.74 -34.58 17.36
C ASP A 48 39.46 -33.42 18.34
N ALA A 49 38.57 -33.78 19.25
CA ALA A 49 38.42 -33.14 20.56
C ALA A 49 39.60 -33.50 21.48
N PRO A 50 39.86 -32.73 22.52
CA PRO A 50 39.52 -33.28 23.83
C PRO A 50 38.84 -32.30 24.80
N ALA A 51 38.10 -32.92 25.69
CA ALA A 51 37.51 -32.38 26.86
C ALA A 51 38.55 -31.87 27.89
N ALA A 52 38.21 -30.81 28.61
CA ALA A 52 38.73 -30.57 29.94
C ALA A 52 37.66 -29.89 30.79
N ASP A 53 37.31 -30.60 31.82
CA ASP A 53 36.61 -30.20 33.05
C ASP A 53 37.12 -28.87 33.62
N SER A 54 36.19 -28.06 34.09
CA SER A 54 36.36 -27.28 35.32
C SER A 54 35.05 -26.80 35.86
N GLU A 55 34.75 -27.37 36.94
CA GLU A 55 33.83 -27.11 38.05
C GLU A 55 33.31 -25.70 38.22
N ALA A 56 32.02 -25.67 38.59
CA ALA A 56 31.28 -24.57 39.15
C ALA A 56 31.85 -24.13 40.54
N PRO A 57 31.46 -22.91 41.00
CA PRO A 57 30.43 -22.94 42.01
C PRO A 57 29.28 -21.93 41.79
N ALA A 58 28.14 -22.41 42.12
CA ALA A 58 26.90 -21.69 42.31
C ALA A 58 27.05 -20.52 43.28
N SER A 59 26.62 -19.36 42.84
CA SER A 59 26.14 -18.29 43.72
C SER A 59 24.90 -17.66 43.10
N ASN A 60 23.79 -18.22 43.46
CA ASN A 60 22.49 -17.69 43.23
C ASN A 60 22.27 -16.48 44.16
N PRO A 61 22.23 -15.24 43.70
CA PRO A 61 21.71 -14.16 44.52
C PRO A 61 20.19 -14.30 44.57
N LYS A 62 19.67 -14.54 45.77
CA LYS A 62 18.26 -14.48 46.10
C LYS A 62 17.72 -13.14 45.55
N PRO A 63 16.58 -13.15 44.79
CA PRO A 63 15.98 -11.90 44.37
C PRO A 63 15.47 -11.16 45.61
N ASP A 64 16.03 -9.97 45.80
CA ASP A 64 15.65 -9.02 46.83
C ASP A 64 14.15 -8.71 46.69
N VAL A 65 13.40 -9.00 47.73
CA VAL A 65 11.94 -8.79 47.79
C VAL A 65 11.58 -7.31 47.69
N SER A 66 12.59 -6.43 47.81
CA SER A 66 12.42 -4.97 47.71
C SER A 66 12.17 -4.48 46.29
N THR A 67 12.63 -5.22 45.24
CA THR A 67 12.42 -4.81 43.84
C THR A 67 11.00 -5.13 43.34
N ARG A 68 10.29 -6.01 44.04
CA ARG A 68 8.92 -6.41 43.65
C ARG A 68 7.84 -5.39 44.09
N ALA A 69 8.16 -4.54 45.05
CA ALA A 69 7.27 -3.48 45.52
C ALA A 69 7.30 -2.24 44.61
N ALA A 70 8.45 -1.95 43.98
CA ALA A 70 8.59 -0.80 43.07
C ALA A 70 7.91 -0.96 41.69
N LEU A 71 7.54 -2.20 41.31
CA LEU A 71 6.82 -2.50 40.08
C LEU A 71 5.29 -2.41 40.17
N ARG A 72 4.75 -2.20 41.41
CA ARG A 72 3.31 -2.15 41.64
C ARG A 72 2.66 -0.76 41.57
N GLU A 73 3.44 0.30 41.45
CA GLU A 73 2.92 1.67 41.44
C GLU A 73 3.13 2.44 40.13
N ARG A 74 3.26 1.73 39.03
CA ARG A 74 2.95 2.39 37.76
C ARG A 74 1.44 2.47 37.63
N LYS A 75 0.87 3.55 38.22
CA LYS A 75 -0.46 4.02 37.90
C LYS A 75 -0.63 3.87 36.40
N PRO A 76 -1.65 3.13 35.90
CA PRO A 76 -1.87 3.06 34.46
C PRO A 76 -2.10 4.49 34.00
N THR A 77 -1.16 5.04 33.25
CA THR A 77 -1.41 6.28 32.52
C THR A 77 -2.67 6.03 31.71
N PRO A 78 -3.66 6.93 31.73
CA PRO A 78 -4.84 6.78 30.92
C PRO A 78 -4.34 6.62 29.49
N VAL A 79 -4.53 5.42 28.92
CA VAL A 79 -4.25 5.15 27.51
C VAL A 79 -5.31 5.96 26.79
N THR A 80 -4.97 7.19 26.41
CA THR A 80 -5.78 7.92 25.44
C THR A 80 -5.99 6.96 24.28
N PRO A 81 -7.22 6.72 23.82
CA PRO A 81 -7.44 5.84 22.69
C PRO A 81 -6.61 6.39 21.53
N VAL A 82 -5.50 5.73 21.24
CA VAL A 82 -4.63 6.11 20.13
C VAL A 82 -5.46 5.91 18.87
N ASP A 83 -5.73 6.98 18.15
CA ASP A 83 -6.40 6.90 16.85
C ASP A 83 -5.59 5.90 15.97
N PRO A 84 -6.17 4.74 15.63
CA PRO A 84 -5.44 3.71 14.88
C PRO A 84 -4.93 4.21 13.54
N THR A 85 -5.57 5.23 12.99
CA THR A 85 -5.13 5.89 11.75
C THR A 85 -3.86 6.68 11.98
N ALA A 86 -3.81 7.48 13.05
CA ALA A 86 -2.62 8.26 13.38
C ALA A 86 -1.42 7.38 13.71
N GLU A 87 -1.64 6.27 14.42
CA GLU A 87 -0.58 5.30 14.68
C GLU A 87 -0.11 4.61 13.39
N ALA A 88 -1.02 4.20 12.53
CA ALA A 88 -0.69 3.61 11.24
C ALA A 88 0.14 4.54 10.37
N GLU A 89 -0.21 5.81 10.29
CA GLU A 89 0.53 6.83 9.53
C GLU A 89 1.96 7.01 10.04
N ARG A 90 2.19 6.89 11.34
CA ARG A 90 3.56 6.92 11.90
C ARG A 90 4.42 5.82 11.31
N TYR A 91 3.88 4.60 11.17
CA TYR A 91 4.61 3.48 10.56
C TYR A 91 4.73 3.61 9.04
N ILE A 92 3.71 4.09 8.36
CA ILE A 92 3.72 4.25 6.89
C ILE A 92 4.76 5.30 6.46
N TYR A 93 4.81 6.43 7.17
CA TYR A 93 5.69 7.55 6.82
C TYR A 93 6.97 7.64 7.66
N GLY A 94 7.16 6.72 8.60
CA GLY A 94 8.36 6.72 9.47
C GLY A 94 8.41 7.91 10.44
N ARG A 95 7.27 8.46 10.86
CA ARG A 95 7.22 9.63 11.74
C ARG A 95 7.53 9.26 13.20
N GLY A 96 8.78 9.44 13.60
CA GLY A 96 9.26 9.13 14.96
C GLY A 96 9.39 7.63 15.27
N VAL A 97 9.20 6.78 14.26
CA VAL A 97 9.42 5.34 14.30
C VAL A 97 10.05 4.88 12.99
N ARG A 98 10.71 3.73 12.97
CA ARG A 98 11.16 3.14 11.71
C ARG A 98 9.94 2.85 10.83
N GLN A 99 10.04 3.18 9.54
CA GLN A 99 9.00 2.88 8.57
C GLN A 99 8.73 1.36 8.50
N ASP A 100 7.46 0.99 8.62
CA ASP A 100 6.97 -0.38 8.56
C ASP A 100 5.60 -0.39 7.86
N CYS A 101 5.65 -0.60 6.56
CA CYS A 101 4.44 -0.61 5.71
C CYS A 101 3.43 -1.68 6.13
N ASP A 102 3.92 -2.88 6.47
CA ASP A 102 3.05 -3.99 6.85
C ASP A 102 2.31 -3.69 8.15
N ARG A 103 3.00 -3.12 9.12
CA ARG A 103 2.40 -2.72 10.39
C ARG A 103 1.39 -1.61 10.19
N GLY A 104 1.73 -0.58 9.41
CA GLY A 104 0.80 0.49 9.07
C GLY A 104 -0.47 0.00 8.41
N LEU A 105 -0.35 -0.88 7.40
CA LEU A 105 -1.50 -1.46 6.69
C LEU A 105 -2.35 -2.38 7.58
N ARG A 106 -1.72 -3.15 8.51
CA ARG A 106 -2.47 -3.95 9.50
C ARG A 106 -3.32 -3.12 10.44
N LEU A 107 -2.95 -1.89 10.72
CA LEU A 107 -3.74 -0.95 11.53
C LEU A 107 -4.83 -0.26 10.70
N LEU A 108 -4.51 0.18 9.46
CA LEU A 108 -5.46 0.90 8.61
C LEU A 108 -6.61 0.04 8.08
N LYS A 109 -6.32 -1.16 7.59
CA LYS A 109 -7.34 -2.02 6.96
C LYS A 109 -8.52 -2.32 7.88
N PRO A 110 -8.33 -2.79 9.14
CA PRO A 110 -9.46 -3.01 10.04
C PRO A 110 -10.16 -1.71 10.45
N ALA A 111 -9.43 -0.60 10.62
CA ALA A 111 -10.05 0.69 10.91
C ALA A 111 -10.96 1.16 9.77
N ALA A 112 -10.53 1.03 8.51
CA ALA A 112 -11.34 1.35 7.34
C ALA A 112 -12.57 0.42 7.22
N ALA A 113 -12.42 -0.87 7.52
CA ALA A 113 -13.53 -1.82 7.55
C ALA A 113 -14.59 -1.46 8.61
N GLN A 114 -14.17 -0.83 9.71
CA GLN A 114 -15.04 -0.28 10.75
C GLN A 114 -15.64 1.09 10.38
N SER A 115 -15.57 1.48 9.13
CA SER A 115 -16.10 2.75 8.64
C SER A 115 -15.38 4.01 9.17
N ASN A 116 -14.13 3.88 9.60
CA ASN A 116 -13.31 5.05 9.92
C ASN A 116 -12.93 5.80 8.64
N VAL A 117 -13.51 6.98 8.46
CA VAL A 117 -13.34 7.78 7.23
C VAL A 117 -11.89 8.17 7.01
N LYS A 118 -11.16 8.54 8.05
CA LYS A 118 -9.73 8.89 7.93
C LYS A 118 -8.92 7.69 7.42
N ALA A 119 -9.17 6.49 7.95
CA ALA A 119 -8.50 5.28 7.51
C ALA A 119 -8.83 4.93 6.05
N MET A 120 -10.09 5.14 5.62
CA MET A 120 -10.48 4.96 4.22
C MET A 120 -9.74 5.94 3.29
N ILE A 121 -9.67 7.21 3.66
CA ILE A 121 -8.94 8.25 2.91
C ILE A 121 -7.44 7.90 2.85
N SER A 122 -6.84 7.51 3.98
CA SER A 122 -5.43 7.10 4.01
C SER A 122 -5.17 5.89 3.12
N LEU A 123 -6.03 4.85 3.12
CA LEU A 123 -5.91 3.71 2.19
C LEU A 123 -6.04 4.14 0.73
N GLY A 124 -7.02 4.98 0.40
CA GLY A 124 -7.18 5.55 -0.94
C GLY A 124 -5.91 6.28 -1.41
N ALA A 125 -5.33 7.10 -0.54
CA ALA A 125 -4.09 7.81 -0.83
C ALA A 125 -2.89 6.86 -1.04
N LEU A 126 -2.78 5.78 -0.27
CA LEU A 126 -1.72 4.78 -0.42
C LEU A 126 -1.81 4.03 -1.76
N TYR A 127 -3.01 3.58 -2.14
CA TYR A 127 -3.23 2.90 -3.42
C TYR A 127 -3.09 3.85 -4.62
N SER A 128 -3.44 5.13 -4.48
CA SER A 128 -3.29 6.11 -5.56
C SER A 128 -1.84 6.51 -5.79
N SER A 129 -1.04 6.64 -4.72
CA SER A 129 0.38 7.00 -4.79
C SER A 129 1.30 5.81 -5.06
N GLY A 130 0.88 4.59 -4.70
CA GLY A 130 1.74 3.41 -4.70
C GLY A 130 2.68 3.35 -3.48
N THR A 131 2.40 4.11 -2.42
CA THR A 131 3.19 4.10 -1.20
C THR A 131 2.80 2.91 -0.34
N CYS A 132 3.75 2.06 0.03
CA CYS A 132 3.52 0.84 0.82
C CYS A 132 2.63 -0.23 0.14
N THR A 133 2.04 0.06 -1.00
CA THR A 133 1.22 -0.85 -1.80
C THR A 133 1.53 -0.62 -3.27
N PRO A 134 1.35 -1.60 -4.16
CA PRO A 134 1.33 -1.35 -5.58
C PRO A 134 0.25 -0.30 -5.91
N ARG A 135 0.55 0.58 -6.87
CA ARG A 135 -0.43 1.58 -7.33
C ARG A 135 -1.61 0.88 -7.98
N ASP A 136 -2.81 1.17 -7.48
CA ASP A 136 -4.07 0.59 -7.94
C ASP A 136 -5.17 1.64 -7.87
N LEU A 137 -5.42 2.31 -9.00
CA LEU A 137 -6.39 3.41 -9.08
C LEU A 137 -7.83 2.95 -8.87
N PRO A 138 -8.31 1.80 -9.38
CA PRO A 138 -9.63 1.27 -9.07
C PRO A 138 -9.85 1.05 -7.57
N THR A 139 -8.89 0.44 -6.88
CA THR A 139 -8.97 0.23 -5.43
C THR A 139 -8.92 1.55 -4.67
N ALA A 140 -8.08 2.51 -5.08
CA ALA A 140 -8.04 3.85 -4.50
C ALA A 140 -9.40 4.55 -4.63
N TYR A 141 -10.00 4.51 -5.82
CA TYR A 141 -11.32 5.08 -6.09
C TYR A 141 -12.40 4.48 -5.17
N ARG A 142 -12.40 3.15 -5.01
CA ARG A 142 -13.34 2.49 -4.08
C ARG A 142 -13.25 3.05 -2.67
N TRP A 143 -12.03 3.17 -2.12
CA TRP A 143 -11.84 3.66 -0.75
C TRP A 143 -12.30 5.12 -0.60
N PHE A 144 -11.99 5.99 -1.56
CA PHE A 144 -12.46 7.37 -1.56
C PHE A 144 -13.97 7.47 -1.75
N ALA A 145 -14.58 6.64 -2.61
CA ALA A 145 -16.02 6.60 -2.79
C ALA A 145 -16.75 6.18 -1.52
N LEU A 146 -16.24 5.17 -0.80
CA LEU A 146 -16.76 4.76 0.51
C LEU A 146 -16.63 5.87 1.56
N ALA A 147 -15.50 6.58 1.58
CA ALA A 147 -15.29 7.72 2.47
C ALA A 147 -16.26 8.87 2.16
N LEU A 148 -16.45 9.19 0.87
CA LEU A 148 -17.39 10.22 0.42
C LEU A 148 -18.84 9.88 0.76
N HIS A 149 -19.22 8.60 0.67
CA HIS A 149 -20.55 8.15 1.10
C HIS A 149 -20.82 8.45 2.59
N LYS A 150 -19.78 8.45 3.42
CA LYS A 150 -19.88 8.82 4.84
C LYS A 150 -19.81 10.34 5.08
N GLN A 151 -19.16 11.07 4.20
CA GLN A 151 -18.98 12.52 4.28
C GLN A 151 -19.26 13.16 2.90
N PRO A 152 -20.54 13.27 2.49
CA PRO A 152 -20.89 13.73 1.14
C PRO A 152 -20.46 15.17 0.85
N ASP A 153 -20.33 16.00 1.88
CA ASP A 153 -19.95 17.42 1.75
C ASP A 153 -18.44 17.64 1.73
N ASN A 154 -17.64 16.56 1.69
CA ASN A 154 -16.18 16.65 1.66
C ASN A 154 -15.67 16.98 0.25
N GLN A 155 -15.60 18.30 -0.05
CA GLN A 155 -15.19 18.79 -1.36
C GLN A 155 -13.79 18.32 -1.79
N PRO A 156 -12.73 18.36 -0.93
CA PRO A 156 -11.43 17.83 -1.30
C PRO A 156 -11.46 16.37 -1.77
N LEU A 157 -12.29 15.56 -1.15
CA LEU A 157 -12.42 14.14 -1.49
C LEU A 157 -13.14 13.94 -2.84
N GLN A 158 -14.10 14.79 -3.17
CA GLN A 158 -14.76 14.82 -4.48
C GLN A 158 -13.73 15.18 -5.58
N ASP A 159 -12.90 16.19 -5.32
CA ASP A 159 -11.84 16.60 -6.24
C ASP A 159 -10.81 15.47 -6.47
N ASP A 160 -10.43 14.75 -5.41
CA ASP A 160 -9.51 13.62 -5.52
C ASP A 160 -10.13 12.45 -6.32
N LEU A 161 -11.41 12.15 -6.13
CA LEU A 161 -12.13 11.18 -6.95
C LEU A 161 -12.16 11.56 -8.43
N GLN A 162 -12.40 12.84 -8.74
CA GLN A 162 -12.41 13.32 -10.11
C GLN A 162 -11.02 13.22 -10.75
N LYS A 163 -9.96 13.58 -10.01
CA LYS A 163 -8.57 13.40 -10.47
C LYS A 163 -8.24 11.94 -10.75
N LEU A 164 -8.60 11.01 -9.83
CA LEU A 164 -8.39 9.59 -10.05
C LEU A 164 -9.14 9.10 -11.29
N TRP A 165 -10.38 9.50 -11.45
CA TRP A 165 -11.19 9.13 -12.60
C TRP A 165 -10.56 9.57 -13.92
N SER A 166 -9.99 10.77 -13.97
CA SER A 166 -9.31 11.28 -15.16
C SER A 166 -8.04 10.52 -15.53
N GLN A 167 -7.36 9.91 -14.54
CA GLN A 167 -6.13 9.15 -14.72
C GLN A 167 -6.37 7.68 -15.11
N MET A 168 -7.58 7.16 -14.85
CA MET A 168 -7.92 5.77 -15.13
C MET A 168 -8.23 5.53 -16.61
N THR A 169 -7.78 4.39 -17.12
CA THR A 169 -8.20 3.84 -18.40
C THR A 169 -9.65 3.36 -18.36
N GLN A 170 -10.26 3.12 -19.51
CA GLN A 170 -11.65 2.64 -19.58
C GLN A 170 -11.88 1.33 -18.80
N PRO A 171 -11.06 0.27 -18.91
CA PRO A 171 -11.23 -0.94 -18.11
C PRO A 171 -11.07 -0.69 -16.61
N GLU A 172 -10.14 0.18 -16.19
CA GLU A 172 -9.97 0.54 -14.78
C GLU A 172 -11.20 1.25 -14.21
N ARG A 173 -11.83 2.15 -14.98
CA ARG A 173 -13.08 2.82 -14.60
C ARG A 173 -14.22 1.83 -14.39
N GLN A 174 -14.36 0.84 -15.27
CA GLN A 174 -15.35 -0.22 -15.13
C GLN A 174 -15.09 -1.05 -13.86
N LEU A 175 -13.85 -1.37 -13.59
CA LEU A 175 -13.45 -2.08 -12.38
C LEU A 175 -13.74 -1.23 -11.13
N ALA A 176 -13.41 0.06 -11.14
CA ALA A 176 -13.68 0.98 -10.04
C ALA A 176 -15.17 1.06 -9.69
N ILE A 177 -16.05 1.17 -10.70
CA ILE A 177 -17.50 1.15 -10.52
C ILE A 177 -17.94 -0.18 -9.89
N LYS A 178 -17.44 -1.31 -10.40
CA LYS A 178 -17.79 -2.63 -9.88
C LYS A 178 -17.35 -2.84 -8.43
N LEU A 179 -16.19 -2.29 -8.05
CA LEU A 179 -15.65 -2.40 -6.69
C LEU A 179 -16.35 -1.47 -5.69
N SER A 180 -17.01 -0.41 -6.14
CA SER A 180 -17.66 0.59 -5.29
C SER A 180 -19.16 0.33 -5.04
N GLN A 181 -19.73 -0.70 -5.65
CA GLN A 181 -21.09 -1.19 -5.41
C GLN A 181 -21.14 -2.16 -4.23
#